data_be048e6f8718173848d90b1739a9e2c2
#
_entry.id   be048e6f8718173848d90b1739a9e2c2
#
_cell.length_a   1.000
_cell.length_b   1.000
_cell.length_c   1.000
_cell.angle_alpha   90.00
_cell.angle_beta   90.00
_cell.angle_gamma   90.00
#
_symmetry.space_group_name_H-M   'P 1'
#
loop_
_entity.id
_entity.type
_entity.pdbx_description
1 polymer ?
#
loop_
_entity_poly.entity_id
_entity_poly.type
_entity_poly.pdbx_seq_one_letter_code
_entity_poly.pdbx_strand_id
1 'polypeptide(L)'
;VSSGFTTALFTTMVVTWLTAASGVLADTLITNARIIDGTGSPATLGSVRLSGDRIAALGDLAAGDADHIIDANGLVLAPGFIDTHSHSDRLILAERDALAKITQGITTAVVGQDGDSPYPLANFYAALEAAPAKINVAAYAGHNTLRDEVMGADFKRAADEDEINAMSALLEQELAAGAVGLSTGLEYEPGIHSEIREVVQLAQLTADAGGRYISHIRSEDRWFDDALEEIIEIGRLTGMPVQISHLKLAMASQWGRAPWIIQRLNAAREEGVDLTADIYPYTYWQ
;
A
#
# COMPACT_ATOMS: atom_id res chain seq x y z
N VAL A 1 16.88 0.26 -89.11
CA VAL A 1 17.76 0.39 -87.97
C VAL A 1 17.29 1.62 -87.13
N SER A 2 16.47 1.44 -86.13
CA SER A 2 16.04 2.54 -85.26
C SER A 2 16.51 2.22 -83.87
N SER A 3 17.38 3.07 -83.34
CA SER A 3 17.89 3.01 -81.99
C SER A 3 16.92 3.75 -81.03
N GLY A 4 16.28 3.01 -80.14
CA GLY A 4 15.48 3.61 -79.06
C GLY A 4 16.35 3.96 -77.84
N PHE A 5 16.36 5.22 -77.49
CA PHE A 5 16.95 5.70 -76.20
C PHE A 5 15.92 5.57 -75.10
N THR A 6 16.19 4.79 -74.05
CA THR A 6 15.38 4.67 -72.87
C THR A 6 15.95 5.60 -71.82
N THR A 7 15.22 6.67 -71.49
CA THR A 7 15.58 7.62 -70.45
C THR A 7 15.07 7.07 -69.08
N ALA A 8 15.98 6.72 -68.21
CA ALA A 8 15.66 6.32 -66.86
C ALA A 8 15.51 7.57 -65.94
N LEU A 9 14.29 7.80 -65.39
CA LEU A 9 14.04 8.80 -64.39
C LEU A 9 14.47 8.24 -63.03
N PHE A 10 15.49 8.83 -62.40
CA PHE A 10 15.84 8.60 -61.03
C PHE A 10 14.99 9.55 -60.13
N THR A 11 14.00 8.97 -59.44
CA THR A 11 13.24 9.71 -58.39
C THR A 11 14.03 9.66 -57.09
N THR A 12 14.64 10.78 -56.72
CA THR A 12 15.33 10.92 -55.43
C THR A 12 14.30 11.06 -54.33
N MET A 13 14.15 10.01 -53.49
CA MET A 13 13.28 10.04 -52.32
C MET A 13 14.01 10.77 -51.16
N VAL A 14 13.61 12.00 -50.88
CA VAL A 14 14.10 12.75 -49.72
C VAL A 14 13.37 12.23 -48.47
N VAL A 15 14.04 11.42 -47.64
CA VAL A 15 13.56 10.99 -46.33
C VAL A 15 13.85 12.11 -45.34
N THR A 16 12.83 12.90 -45.03
CA THR A 16 12.91 13.90 -43.94
C THR A 16 12.76 13.17 -42.62
N TRP A 17 13.84 13.07 -41.86
CA TRP A 17 13.80 12.65 -40.45
C TRP A 17 13.18 13.75 -39.63
N LEU A 18 11.91 13.60 -39.22
CA LEU A 18 11.37 14.39 -38.10
C LEU A 18 12.06 13.89 -36.83
N THR A 19 13.04 14.61 -36.37
CA THR A 19 13.50 14.49 -34.98
C THR A 19 12.39 15.03 -34.09
N ALA A 20 11.61 14.13 -33.48
CA ALA A 20 10.78 14.51 -32.37
C ALA A 20 11.73 15.05 -31.29
N ALA A 21 11.73 16.35 -31.09
CA ALA A 21 12.35 16.96 -29.92
C ALA A 21 11.57 16.43 -28.71
N SER A 22 12.11 15.42 -28.05
CA SER A 22 11.67 15.05 -26.70
C SER A 22 11.96 16.27 -25.85
N GLY A 23 10.92 17.03 -25.52
CA GLY A 23 11.04 18.13 -24.56
C GLY A 23 11.59 17.53 -23.27
N VAL A 24 12.84 17.82 -22.96
CA VAL A 24 13.42 17.49 -21.66
C VAL A 24 12.57 18.27 -20.66
N LEU A 25 11.76 17.59 -19.89
CA LEU A 25 11.07 18.21 -18.76
C LEU A 25 12.15 18.78 -17.85
N ALA A 26 12.00 20.05 -17.46
CA ALA A 26 12.91 20.69 -16.54
C ALA A 26 12.95 19.87 -15.23
N ASP A 27 14.15 19.55 -14.76
CA ASP A 27 14.31 18.92 -13.46
C ASP A 27 13.94 19.90 -12.34
N THR A 28 13.53 19.39 -11.19
CA THR A 28 13.38 20.19 -9.98
C THR A 28 14.61 19.96 -9.10
N LEU A 29 15.33 21.05 -8.79
CA LEU A 29 16.46 21.03 -7.87
C LEU A 29 16.05 21.69 -6.55
N ILE A 30 15.96 20.89 -5.49
CA ILE A 30 15.72 21.37 -4.13
C ILE A 30 17.08 21.60 -3.48
N THR A 31 17.38 22.86 -3.12
CA THR A 31 18.68 23.25 -2.54
C THR A 31 18.56 23.59 -1.07
N ASN A 32 19.69 23.69 -0.36
CA ASN A 32 19.77 24.08 1.05
C ASN A 32 18.85 23.27 1.96
N ALA A 33 18.68 21.98 1.68
CA ALA A 33 17.81 21.10 2.44
C ALA A 33 18.60 20.36 3.54
N ARG A 34 17.94 20.16 4.68
CA ARG A 34 18.37 19.18 5.69
C ARG A 34 17.71 17.85 5.34
N ILE A 35 18.44 16.97 4.66
CA ILE A 35 17.94 15.72 4.09
C ILE A 35 17.88 14.65 5.18
N ILE A 36 16.71 14.03 5.35
CA ILE A 36 16.47 12.81 6.14
C ILE A 36 15.96 11.76 5.15
N ASP A 37 16.78 10.76 4.85
CA ASP A 37 16.53 9.79 3.78
C ASP A 37 15.69 8.57 4.19
N GLY A 38 15.32 8.46 5.47
CA GLY A 38 14.53 7.34 6.01
C GLY A 38 15.35 6.09 6.35
N THR A 39 16.66 6.07 6.14
CA THR A 39 17.53 4.91 6.44
C THR A 39 17.91 4.79 7.92
N GLY A 40 17.57 5.77 8.75
CA GLY A 40 18.02 5.90 10.14
C GLY A 40 19.40 6.58 10.29
N SER A 41 20.01 6.97 9.17
CA SER A 41 21.28 7.73 9.17
C SER A 41 21.05 9.17 9.67
N PRO A 42 22.09 9.84 10.25
CA PRO A 42 21.99 11.24 10.59
C PRO A 42 21.64 12.11 9.38
N ALA A 43 20.84 13.18 9.62
CA ALA A 43 20.49 14.12 8.57
C ALA A 43 21.74 14.77 7.95
N THR A 44 21.76 14.93 6.63
CA THR A 44 22.81 15.61 5.87
C THR A 44 22.30 16.92 5.27
N LEU A 45 23.18 17.93 5.14
CA LEU A 45 22.86 19.14 4.38
C LEU A 45 23.22 18.90 2.91
N GLY A 46 22.35 19.34 2.00
CA GLY A 46 22.58 19.16 0.57
C GLY A 46 21.42 19.53 -0.31
N SER A 47 21.44 19.01 -1.51
CA SER A 47 20.43 19.23 -2.55
C SER A 47 19.87 17.89 -3.03
N VAL A 48 18.65 17.92 -3.56
CA VAL A 48 17.98 16.78 -4.20
C VAL A 48 17.51 17.20 -5.59
N ARG A 49 17.87 16.41 -6.61
CA ARG A 49 17.38 16.59 -7.97
C ARG A 49 16.28 15.59 -8.24
N LEU A 50 15.14 16.08 -8.68
CA LEU A 50 14.01 15.29 -9.15
C LEU A 50 13.93 15.41 -10.68
N SER A 51 13.88 14.26 -11.37
CA SER A 51 13.67 14.19 -12.81
C SER A 51 12.43 13.34 -13.07
N GLY A 52 11.36 13.99 -13.54
CA GLY A 52 10.06 13.35 -13.62
C GLY A 52 9.58 12.86 -12.25
N ASP A 53 9.33 11.56 -12.14
CA ASP A 53 8.86 10.88 -10.92
C ASP A 53 10.00 10.24 -10.09
N ARG A 54 11.26 10.56 -10.38
CA ARG A 54 12.43 9.92 -9.77
C ARG A 54 13.33 10.90 -9.05
N ILE A 55 13.92 10.44 -7.94
CA ILE A 55 15.07 11.09 -7.32
C ILE A 55 16.29 10.74 -8.16
N ALA A 56 16.79 11.72 -8.95
CA ALA A 56 17.88 11.52 -9.87
C ALA A 56 19.26 11.62 -9.20
N ALA A 57 19.39 12.51 -8.21
CA ALA A 57 20.65 12.71 -7.49
C ALA A 57 20.44 13.33 -6.11
N LEU A 58 21.39 13.07 -5.20
CA LEU A 58 21.47 13.62 -3.85
C LEU A 58 22.91 14.13 -3.61
N GLY A 59 23.06 15.21 -2.85
CA GLY A 59 24.35 15.72 -2.43
C GLY A 59 24.56 17.20 -2.71
N ASP A 60 25.81 17.61 -2.95
CA ASP A 60 26.14 18.97 -3.37
C ASP A 60 25.99 19.07 -4.90
N LEU A 61 24.85 19.56 -5.34
CA LEU A 61 24.47 19.58 -6.75
C LEU A 61 24.43 21.02 -7.27
N ALA A 62 25.11 21.24 -8.42
CA ALA A 62 24.99 22.49 -9.14
C ALA A 62 23.65 22.58 -9.90
N ALA A 63 23.09 23.80 -9.94
CA ALA A 63 21.91 24.07 -10.77
C ALA A 63 22.27 24.02 -12.26
N GLY A 64 21.41 23.37 -13.05
CA GLY A 64 21.44 23.47 -14.51
C GLY A 64 20.57 24.63 -14.98
N ASP A 65 20.82 25.11 -16.21
CA ASP A 65 20.11 26.28 -16.77
C ASP A 65 18.59 26.08 -16.92
N ALA A 66 18.14 24.82 -17.00
CA ALA A 66 16.72 24.46 -17.19
C ALA A 66 16.06 24.03 -15.87
N ASP A 67 16.76 23.98 -14.73
CA ASP A 67 16.20 23.49 -13.47
C ASP A 67 15.15 24.44 -12.89
N HIS A 68 14.05 23.88 -12.37
CA HIS A 68 13.18 24.56 -11.43
C HIS A 68 13.80 24.48 -10.03
N ILE A 69 14.27 25.62 -9.52
CA ILE A 69 14.98 25.68 -8.23
C ILE A 69 14.02 25.98 -7.10
N ILE A 70 14.04 25.13 -6.06
CA ILE A 70 13.35 25.33 -4.79
C ILE A 70 14.41 25.45 -3.70
N ASP A 71 14.53 26.62 -3.08
CA ASP A 71 15.40 26.80 -1.91
C ASP A 71 14.63 26.32 -0.66
N ALA A 72 15.09 25.23 -0.05
CA ALA A 72 14.50 24.70 1.19
C ALA A 72 14.85 25.55 2.42
N ASN A 73 15.78 26.51 2.30
CA ASN A 73 16.15 27.44 3.36
C ASN A 73 16.44 26.74 4.71
N GLY A 74 17.10 25.60 4.67
CA GLY A 74 17.44 24.80 5.87
C GLY A 74 16.30 23.94 6.42
N LEU A 75 15.14 23.94 5.78
CA LEU A 75 14.03 23.05 6.16
C LEU A 75 14.39 21.58 5.93
N VAL A 76 13.69 20.73 6.65
CA VAL A 76 13.84 19.27 6.50
C VAL A 76 13.18 18.82 5.18
N LEU A 77 13.92 18.05 4.41
CA LEU A 77 13.44 17.32 3.26
C LEU A 77 13.49 15.81 3.57
N ALA A 78 12.37 15.15 3.50
CA ALA A 78 12.24 13.72 3.74
C ALA A 78 11.32 13.09 2.70
N PRO A 79 11.36 11.75 2.50
CA PRO A 79 10.31 11.05 1.76
C PRO A 79 8.94 11.34 2.36
N GLY A 80 7.90 11.41 1.52
CA GLY A 80 6.54 11.53 2.01
C GLY A 80 6.15 10.32 2.87
N PHE A 81 5.36 10.56 3.92
CA PHE A 81 4.92 9.49 4.81
C PHE A 81 3.92 8.58 4.10
N ILE A 82 4.00 7.29 4.44
CA ILE A 82 3.03 6.27 4.04
C ILE A 82 2.16 5.97 5.26
N ASP A 83 0.87 6.29 5.17
CA ASP A 83 -0.12 5.88 6.15
C ASP A 83 -0.55 4.45 5.82
N THR A 84 -0.01 3.49 6.55
CA THR A 84 -0.20 2.06 6.26
C THR A 84 -1.53 1.50 6.74
N HIS A 85 -2.30 2.27 7.53
CA HIS A 85 -3.60 1.88 8.04
C HIS A 85 -4.56 3.07 7.95
N SER A 86 -5.39 3.11 6.91
CA SER A 86 -6.28 4.24 6.62
C SER A 86 -7.65 3.78 6.17
N HIS A 87 -8.69 4.44 6.67
CA HIS A 87 -10.07 4.32 6.21
C HIS A 87 -10.47 5.45 5.24
N SER A 88 -9.50 6.00 4.52
CA SER A 88 -9.74 7.08 3.55
C SER A 88 -10.52 6.63 2.31
N ASP A 89 -10.60 5.33 2.04
CA ASP A 89 -11.42 4.74 0.98
C ASP A 89 -12.87 5.22 1.01
N ARG A 90 -13.42 5.47 2.20
CA ARG A 90 -14.80 5.96 2.39
C ARG A 90 -15.04 7.33 1.77
N LEU A 91 -14.04 8.18 1.68
CA LEU A 91 -14.19 9.57 1.24
C LEU A 91 -13.26 9.98 0.10
N ILE A 92 -12.18 9.27 -0.19
CA ILE A 92 -11.14 9.70 -1.13
C ILE A 92 -11.67 9.95 -2.56
N LEU A 93 -12.72 9.27 -2.96
CA LEU A 93 -13.37 9.52 -4.25
C LEU A 93 -14.16 10.84 -4.30
N ALA A 94 -14.61 11.34 -3.16
CA ALA A 94 -15.33 12.61 -3.02
C ALA A 94 -14.37 13.75 -2.64
N GLU A 95 -13.43 13.51 -1.72
CA GLU A 95 -12.49 14.49 -1.17
C GLU A 95 -11.07 14.25 -1.70
N ARG A 96 -10.90 14.35 -3.01
CA ARG A 96 -9.67 14.02 -3.73
C ARG A 96 -8.46 14.89 -3.37
N ASP A 97 -8.68 16.06 -2.78
CA ASP A 97 -7.60 16.92 -2.30
C ASP A 97 -6.85 16.32 -1.09
N ALA A 98 -7.48 15.40 -0.38
CA ALA A 98 -6.91 14.69 0.77
C ALA A 98 -6.16 15.61 1.75
N LEU A 99 -6.71 16.82 2.01
CA LEU A 99 -6.04 17.87 2.77
C LEU A 99 -5.59 17.43 4.15
N ALA A 100 -6.40 16.61 4.84
CA ALA A 100 -6.06 16.07 6.16
C ALA A 100 -4.78 15.20 6.15
N LYS A 101 -4.47 14.58 5.01
CA LYS A 101 -3.26 13.76 4.81
C LYS A 101 -2.09 14.62 4.35
N ILE A 102 -2.28 15.36 3.26
CA ILE A 102 -1.18 16.07 2.59
C ILE A 102 -0.57 17.17 3.48
N THR A 103 -1.39 17.85 4.31
CA THR A 103 -0.92 18.86 5.26
C THR A 103 -0.06 18.30 6.40
N GLN A 104 -0.06 16.97 6.57
CA GLN A 104 0.79 16.26 7.51
C GLN A 104 1.98 15.55 6.83
N GLY A 105 2.17 15.78 5.52
CA GLY A 105 3.25 15.16 4.73
C GLY A 105 2.97 13.71 4.34
N ILE A 106 1.73 13.23 4.48
CA ILE A 106 1.32 11.90 4.02
C ILE A 106 1.08 11.98 2.50
N THR A 107 1.83 11.21 1.74
CA THR A 107 1.77 11.16 0.27
C THR A 107 1.19 9.85 -0.26
N THR A 108 1.03 8.86 0.60
CA THR A 108 0.43 7.56 0.25
C THR A 108 -0.45 7.10 1.40
N ALA A 109 -1.66 6.63 1.08
CA ALA A 109 -2.55 5.96 2.03
C ALA A 109 -2.84 4.54 1.58
N VAL A 110 -2.77 3.59 2.53
CA VAL A 110 -3.15 2.20 2.30
C VAL A 110 -4.50 1.97 2.96
N VAL A 111 -5.50 1.70 2.13
CA VAL A 111 -6.92 1.55 2.52
C VAL A 111 -7.39 0.10 2.44
N GLY A 112 -8.69 -0.14 2.66
CA GLY A 112 -9.22 -1.50 2.69
C GLY A 112 -8.81 -2.24 3.96
N GLN A 113 -8.95 -1.57 5.11
CA GLN A 113 -8.47 -2.04 6.40
C GLN A 113 -9.57 -2.76 7.20
N ASP A 114 -9.12 -3.54 8.19
CA ASP A 114 -9.99 -4.20 9.18
C ASP A 114 -11.06 -5.10 8.56
N GLY A 115 -10.75 -5.70 7.41
CA GLY A 115 -11.61 -6.62 6.68
C GLY A 115 -12.58 -5.98 5.70
N ASP A 116 -12.74 -4.65 5.72
CA ASP A 116 -13.63 -3.94 4.79
C ASP A 116 -12.80 -3.28 3.67
N SER A 117 -13.24 -3.41 2.43
CA SER A 117 -12.58 -2.78 1.29
C SER A 117 -13.59 -2.27 0.26
N PRO A 118 -13.23 -1.27 -0.57
CA PRO A 118 -13.95 -1.04 -1.80
C PRO A 118 -14.01 -2.31 -2.65
N TYR A 119 -15.17 -2.59 -3.24
CA TYR A 119 -15.34 -3.79 -4.04
C TYR A 119 -16.22 -3.52 -5.28
N PRO A 120 -15.86 -4.03 -6.48
CA PRO A 120 -14.54 -4.57 -6.83
C PRO A 120 -13.45 -3.48 -6.85
N LEU A 121 -12.22 -3.81 -6.45
CA LEU A 121 -11.10 -2.86 -6.44
C LEU A 121 -10.77 -2.30 -7.82
N ALA A 122 -10.99 -3.08 -8.88
CA ALA A 122 -10.83 -2.61 -10.25
C ALA A 122 -11.67 -1.35 -10.53
N ASN A 123 -12.92 -1.29 -10.03
CA ASN A 123 -13.78 -0.12 -10.18
C ASN A 123 -13.30 1.07 -9.35
N PHE A 124 -12.81 0.81 -8.14
CA PHE A 124 -12.25 1.83 -7.26
C PHE A 124 -11.01 2.49 -7.88
N TYR A 125 -10.08 1.69 -8.40
CA TYR A 125 -8.88 2.20 -9.07
C TYR A 125 -9.21 2.93 -10.38
N ALA A 126 -10.13 2.41 -11.18
CA ALA A 126 -10.59 3.10 -12.40
C ALA A 126 -11.19 4.48 -12.08
N ALA A 127 -11.92 4.61 -10.97
CA ALA A 127 -12.45 5.90 -10.52
C ALA A 127 -11.35 6.88 -10.06
N LEU A 128 -10.28 6.37 -9.45
CA LEU A 128 -9.09 7.17 -9.08
C LEU A 128 -8.29 7.57 -10.32
N GLU A 129 -8.12 6.69 -11.30
CA GLU A 129 -7.44 7.00 -12.56
C GLU A 129 -8.19 8.06 -13.37
N ALA A 130 -9.52 7.95 -13.45
CA ALA A 130 -10.35 8.91 -14.18
C ALA A 130 -10.32 10.32 -13.57
N ALA A 131 -10.15 10.41 -12.25
CA ALA A 131 -10.00 11.68 -11.53
C ALA A 131 -9.09 11.45 -10.32
N PRO A 132 -7.77 11.69 -10.45
CA PRO A 132 -6.79 11.37 -9.43
C PRO A 132 -6.97 12.13 -8.11
N ALA A 133 -6.69 11.47 -7.00
CA ALA A 133 -6.47 12.10 -5.72
C ALA A 133 -5.08 12.76 -5.66
N LYS A 134 -4.88 13.67 -4.71
CA LYS A 134 -3.58 14.37 -4.52
C LYS A 134 -2.54 13.55 -3.75
N ILE A 135 -2.89 12.34 -3.37
CA ILE A 135 -2.00 11.35 -2.74
C ILE A 135 -2.10 10.04 -3.50
N ASN A 136 -1.10 9.19 -3.38
CA ASN A 136 -1.16 7.82 -3.86
C ASN A 136 -2.09 7.00 -2.96
N VAL A 137 -2.78 6.01 -3.56
CA VAL A 137 -3.67 5.11 -2.84
C VAL A 137 -3.33 3.68 -3.23
N ALA A 138 -3.17 2.82 -2.24
CA ALA A 138 -3.11 1.37 -2.38
C ALA A 138 -4.22 0.76 -1.52
N ALA A 139 -4.69 -0.44 -1.84
CA ALA A 139 -5.77 -1.06 -1.09
C ALA A 139 -5.50 -2.54 -0.84
N TYR A 140 -5.93 -3.02 0.33
CA TYR A 140 -6.10 -4.45 0.59
C TYR A 140 -7.45 -4.94 0.06
N ALA A 141 -7.57 -6.22 -0.23
CA ALA A 141 -8.85 -6.91 -0.33
C ALA A 141 -9.34 -7.25 1.08
N GLY A 142 -10.58 -6.90 1.37
CA GLY A 142 -11.16 -7.09 2.70
C GLY A 142 -11.84 -8.45 2.85
N HIS A 143 -11.45 -9.24 3.83
CA HIS A 143 -12.05 -10.53 4.14
C HIS A 143 -13.56 -10.44 4.46
N ASN A 144 -13.95 -9.42 5.25
CA ASN A 144 -15.36 -9.19 5.58
C ASN A 144 -16.17 -8.90 4.32
N THR A 145 -15.62 -8.09 3.41
CA THR A 145 -16.22 -7.82 2.11
C THR A 145 -16.39 -9.10 1.30
N LEU A 146 -15.38 -9.98 1.25
CA LEU A 146 -15.47 -11.25 0.53
C LEU A 146 -16.53 -12.18 1.15
N ARG A 147 -16.64 -12.21 2.48
CA ARG A 147 -17.69 -12.99 3.18
C ARG A 147 -19.09 -12.45 2.87
N ASP A 148 -19.25 -11.14 2.87
CA ASP A 148 -20.55 -10.51 2.54
C ASP A 148 -20.98 -10.82 1.10
N GLU A 149 -20.04 -10.81 0.15
CA GLU A 149 -20.32 -11.13 -1.25
C GLU A 149 -20.72 -12.61 -1.46
N VAL A 150 -20.09 -13.53 -0.71
CA VAL A 150 -20.34 -14.97 -0.86
C VAL A 150 -21.51 -15.46 -0.01
N MET A 151 -21.57 -15.07 1.26
CA MET A 151 -22.50 -15.62 2.25
C MET A 151 -23.74 -14.72 2.45
N GLY A 152 -23.65 -13.42 2.10
CA GLY A 152 -24.75 -12.48 2.26
C GLY A 152 -25.30 -12.48 3.69
N ALA A 153 -26.59 -12.64 3.85
CA ALA A 153 -27.24 -12.62 5.16
C ALA A 153 -26.96 -13.86 6.05
N ASP A 154 -26.37 -14.93 5.50
CA ASP A 154 -26.11 -16.20 6.23
C ASP A 154 -24.69 -16.27 6.84
N PHE A 155 -24.06 -15.13 7.05
CA PHE A 155 -22.68 -15.02 7.50
C PHE A 155 -22.43 -15.45 8.97
N LYS A 156 -23.50 -15.61 9.79
CA LYS A 156 -23.37 -15.88 11.25
C LYS A 156 -23.03 -17.33 11.58
N ARG A 157 -22.14 -17.91 10.81
CA ARG A 157 -21.62 -19.27 10.95
C ARG A 157 -20.24 -19.38 10.29
N ALA A 158 -19.53 -20.46 10.54
CA ALA A 158 -18.36 -20.83 9.75
C ALA A 158 -18.76 -21.02 8.28
N ALA A 159 -17.89 -20.60 7.36
CA ALA A 159 -18.05 -20.91 5.95
C ALA A 159 -17.75 -22.39 5.68
N ASP A 160 -18.49 -22.96 4.74
CA ASP A 160 -18.17 -24.29 4.24
C ASP A 160 -17.05 -24.25 3.17
N GLU A 161 -16.67 -25.41 2.66
CA GLU A 161 -15.56 -25.51 1.72
C GLU A 161 -15.88 -24.81 0.36
N ASP A 162 -17.10 -24.92 -0.11
CA ASP A 162 -17.51 -24.28 -1.37
C ASP A 162 -17.53 -22.74 -1.23
N GLU A 163 -17.94 -22.23 -0.08
CA GLU A 163 -17.93 -20.80 0.24
C GLU A 163 -16.49 -20.27 0.38
N ILE A 164 -15.60 -21.02 1.04
CA ILE A 164 -14.18 -20.64 1.13
C ILE A 164 -13.53 -20.63 -0.27
N ASN A 165 -13.86 -21.61 -1.11
CA ASN A 165 -13.38 -21.63 -2.50
C ASN A 165 -13.95 -20.48 -3.32
N ALA A 166 -15.21 -20.08 -3.10
CA ALA A 166 -15.78 -18.91 -3.76
C ALA A 166 -15.10 -17.61 -3.30
N MET A 167 -14.85 -17.43 -1.99
CA MET A 167 -14.07 -16.29 -1.48
C MET A 167 -12.65 -16.27 -2.05
N SER A 168 -12.00 -17.45 -2.19
CA SER A 168 -10.68 -17.58 -2.82
C SER A 168 -10.69 -17.07 -4.27
N ALA A 169 -11.71 -17.43 -5.05
CA ALA A 169 -11.84 -16.96 -6.43
C ALA A 169 -12.07 -15.44 -6.54
N LEU A 170 -12.81 -14.84 -5.61
CA LEU A 170 -12.95 -13.38 -5.54
C LEU A 170 -11.63 -12.72 -5.12
N LEU A 171 -10.93 -13.25 -4.13
CA LEU A 171 -9.64 -12.73 -3.70
C LEU A 171 -8.59 -12.75 -4.82
N GLU A 172 -8.55 -13.81 -5.64
CA GLU A 172 -7.68 -13.86 -6.83
C GLU A 172 -7.96 -12.70 -7.79
N GLN A 173 -9.24 -12.35 -7.99
CA GLN A 173 -9.62 -11.22 -8.84
C GLN A 173 -9.17 -9.88 -8.24
N GLU A 174 -9.33 -9.69 -6.94
CA GLU A 174 -8.91 -8.48 -6.23
C GLU A 174 -7.38 -8.32 -6.23
N LEU A 175 -6.63 -9.42 -6.01
CA LEU A 175 -5.17 -9.43 -6.12
C LEU A 175 -4.71 -9.10 -7.55
N ALA A 176 -5.36 -9.68 -8.56
CA ALA A 176 -5.09 -9.37 -9.96
C ALA A 176 -5.43 -7.92 -10.33
N ALA A 177 -6.42 -7.31 -9.67
CA ALA A 177 -6.76 -5.90 -9.81
C ALA A 177 -5.77 -4.95 -9.10
N GLY A 178 -4.83 -5.47 -8.31
CA GLY A 178 -3.78 -4.69 -7.66
C GLY A 178 -3.95 -4.52 -6.16
N ALA A 179 -4.75 -5.37 -5.49
CA ALA A 179 -4.74 -5.44 -4.04
C ALA A 179 -3.33 -5.76 -3.54
N VAL A 180 -2.86 -5.05 -2.52
CA VAL A 180 -1.52 -5.27 -1.93
C VAL A 180 -1.49 -6.49 -1.00
N GLY A 181 -2.64 -7.10 -0.74
CA GLY A 181 -2.79 -8.27 0.08
C GLY A 181 -4.21 -8.42 0.63
N LEU A 182 -4.32 -9.14 1.75
CA LEU A 182 -5.57 -9.43 2.45
C LEU A 182 -5.62 -8.69 3.78
N SER A 183 -6.74 -8.00 4.07
CA SER A 183 -7.05 -7.47 5.39
C SER A 183 -8.17 -8.27 6.04
N THR A 184 -8.12 -8.43 7.37
CA THR A 184 -9.18 -9.07 8.14
C THR A 184 -9.61 -8.21 9.33
N GLY A 185 -10.90 -8.32 9.69
CA GLY A 185 -11.47 -7.75 10.90
C GLY A 185 -12.14 -8.85 11.69
N LEU A 186 -11.36 -9.60 12.48
CA LEU A 186 -11.80 -10.85 13.09
C LEU A 186 -12.59 -10.66 14.40
N GLU A 187 -12.68 -9.43 14.90
CA GLU A 187 -13.53 -9.05 16.02
C GLU A 187 -14.86 -8.41 15.57
N TYR A 188 -15.02 -8.18 14.25
CA TYR A 188 -16.21 -7.58 13.64
C TYR A 188 -17.04 -8.59 12.85
N GLU A 189 -18.36 -8.38 12.75
CA GLU A 189 -19.20 -9.09 11.78
C GLU A 189 -18.83 -8.62 10.35
N PRO A 190 -18.76 -9.53 9.37
CA PRO A 190 -18.97 -10.98 9.45
C PRO A 190 -17.71 -11.79 9.85
N GLY A 191 -16.54 -11.20 9.93
CA GLY A 191 -15.25 -11.87 10.15
C GLY A 191 -15.17 -12.67 11.47
N ILE A 192 -15.85 -12.22 12.52
CA ILE A 192 -15.87 -12.88 13.83
C ILE A 192 -16.37 -14.34 13.77
N HIS A 193 -17.19 -14.67 12.78
CA HIS A 193 -17.74 -16.00 12.59
C HIS A 193 -16.84 -16.93 11.77
N SER A 194 -15.69 -16.43 11.28
CA SER A 194 -14.73 -17.23 10.53
C SER A 194 -13.92 -18.16 11.43
N GLU A 195 -13.61 -19.35 10.93
CA GLU A 195 -12.62 -20.24 11.54
C GLU A 195 -11.23 -19.95 10.97
N ILE A 196 -10.19 -20.32 11.75
CA ILE A 196 -8.80 -20.12 11.35
C ILE A 196 -8.45 -20.79 10.00
N ARG A 197 -9.07 -21.92 9.67
CA ARG A 197 -8.82 -22.62 8.39
C ARG A 197 -9.19 -21.76 7.18
N GLU A 198 -10.29 -21.01 7.27
CA GLU A 198 -10.73 -20.07 6.23
C GLU A 198 -9.70 -18.95 6.04
N VAL A 199 -9.30 -18.32 7.14
CA VAL A 199 -8.32 -17.23 7.12
C VAL A 199 -6.97 -17.72 6.58
N VAL A 200 -6.49 -18.89 7.02
CA VAL A 200 -5.22 -19.47 6.55
C VAL A 200 -5.26 -19.81 5.06
N GLN A 201 -6.38 -20.34 4.54
CA GLN A 201 -6.48 -20.66 3.11
C GLN A 201 -6.40 -19.37 2.26
N LEU A 202 -7.13 -18.29 2.63
CA LEU A 202 -7.07 -17.01 1.94
C LEU A 202 -5.70 -16.33 2.10
N ALA A 203 -5.10 -16.45 3.29
CA ALA A 203 -3.78 -15.93 3.55
C ALA A 203 -2.70 -16.66 2.71
N GLN A 204 -2.79 -17.98 2.55
CA GLN A 204 -1.86 -18.73 1.69
C GLN A 204 -1.98 -18.30 0.23
N LEU A 205 -3.19 -18.14 -0.28
CA LEU A 205 -3.42 -17.61 -1.63
C LEU A 205 -2.79 -16.22 -1.82
N THR A 206 -2.93 -15.36 -0.80
CA THR A 206 -2.31 -14.02 -0.79
C THR A 206 -0.79 -14.11 -0.80
N ALA A 207 -0.20 -15.01 -0.01
CA ALA A 207 1.24 -15.26 0.03
C ALA A 207 1.78 -15.74 -1.31
N ASP A 208 1.08 -16.67 -1.96
CA ASP A 208 1.44 -17.21 -3.28
C ASP A 208 1.44 -16.13 -4.36
N ALA A 209 0.60 -15.12 -4.21
CA ALA A 209 0.57 -13.92 -5.06
C ALA A 209 1.62 -12.86 -4.68
N GLY A 210 2.43 -13.08 -3.64
CA GLY A 210 3.43 -12.12 -3.14
C GLY A 210 2.84 -10.96 -2.35
N GLY A 211 1.62 -11.11 -1.84
CA GLY A 211 0.92 -10.10 -1.06
C GLY A 211 1.34 -10.05 0.42
N ARG A 212 0.60 -9.25 1.19
CA ARG A 212 0.78 -9.04 2.63
C ARG A 212 -0.52 -9.33 3.37
N TYR A 213 -0.43 -9.56 4.67
CA TYR A 213 -1.58 -9.73 5.54
C TYR A 213 -1.62 -8.66 6.62
N ILE A 214 -2.80 -8.08 6.87
CA ILE A 214 -3.03 -7.15 7.98
C ILE A 214 -4.33 -7.54 8.69
N SER A 215 -4.36 -7.43 10.00
CA SER A 215 -5.52 -7.86 10.79
C SER A 215 -5.83 -6.94 11.96
N HIS A 216 -7.09 -6.47 12.02
CA HIS A 216 -7.74 -6.31 13.30
C HIS A 216 -7.92 -7.71 13.87
N ILE A 217 -7.12 -8.03 14.87
CA ILE A 217 -7.03 -9.40 15.42
C ILE A 217 -8.34 -9.82 16.09
N ARG A 218 -8.52 -11.13 16.30
CA ARG A 218 -9.77 -11.73 16.76
C ARG A 218 -10.25 -11.26 18.13
N SER A 219 -9.35 -10.74 18.95
CA SER A 219 -9.68 -10.08 20.21
C SER A 219 -8.59 -9.10 20.63
N GLU A 220 -8.98 -7.87 20.97
CA GLU A 220 -8.12 -6.87 21.58
C GLU A 220 -8.30 -6.81 23.10
N ASP A 221 -9.18 -7.67 23.63
CA ASP A 221 -9.58 -7.69 25.05
C ASP A 221 -9.21 -9.02 25.73
N ARG A 222 -10.20 -9.79 26.16
CA ARG A 222 -10.04 -10.99 27.01
C ARG A 222 -9.28 -12.14 26.37
N TRP A 223 -9.33 -12.27 25.05
CA TRP A 223 -8.69 -13.32 24.26
C TRP A 223 -7.49 -12.81 23.46
N PHE A 224 -6.91 -11.69 23.89
CA PHE A 224 -5.80 -11.04 23.20
C PHE A 224 -4.61 -12.00 22.94
N ASP A 225 -4.25 -12.81 23.93
CA ASP A 225 -3.10 -13.73 23.81
C ASP A 225 -3.31 -14.75 22.70
N ASP A 226 -4.51 -15.35 22.64
CA ASP A 226 -4.87 -16.33 21.59
C ASP A 226 -4.92 -15.64 20.21
N ALA A 227 -5.47 -14.43 20.12
CA ALA A 227 -5.53 -13.67 18.89
C ALA A 227 -4.13 -13.23 18.39
N LEU A 228 -3.21 -12.92 19.30
CA LEU A 228 -1.81 -12.64 18.98
C LEU A 228 -1.09 -13.87 18.42
N GLU A 229 -1.31 -15.03 19.04
CA GLU A 229 -0.72 -16.30 18.53
C GLU A 229 -1.34 -16.68 17.17
N GLU A 230 -2.63 -16.40 16.92
CA GLU A 230 -3.29 -16.66 15.64
C GLU A 230 -2.59 -15.93 14.50
N ILE A 231 -2.32 -14.62 14.63
CA ILE A 231 -1.65 -13.86 13.56
C ILE A 231 -0.18 -14.26 13.40
N ILE A 232 0.52 -14.59 14.48
CA ILE A 232 1.89 -15.12 14.42
C ILE A 232 1.91 -16.44 13.67
N GLU A 233 0.95 -17.33 13.94
CA GLU A 233 0.84 -18.63 13.26
C GLU A 233 0.51 -18.46 11.77
N ILE A 234 -0.37 -17.52 11.40
CA ILE A 234 -0.63 -17.20 10.00
C ILE A 234 0.68 -16.80 9.30
N GLY A 235 1.46 -15.89 9.91
CA GLY A 235 2.75 -15.49 9.37
C GLY A 235 3.76 -16.65 9.25
N ARG A 236 3.77 -17.56 10.24
CA ARG A 236 4.65 -18.73 10.23
C ARG A 236 4.26 -19.74 9.13
N LEU A 237 2.98 -20.01 8.96
CA LEU A 237 2.47 -20.97 7.97
C LEU A 237 2.67 -20.48 6.54
N THR A 238 2.45 -19.20 6.29
CA THR A 238 2.45 -18.63 4.94
C THR A 238 3.80 -18.04 4.53
N GLY A 239 4.65 -17.68 5.50
CA GLY A 239 5.93 -17.00 5.26
C GLY A 239 5.80 -15.57 4.73
N MET A 240 4.57 -15.02 4.63
CA MET A 240 4.36 -13.66 4.16
C MET A 240 4.48 -12.63 5.29
N PRO A 241 4.76 -11.35 4.97
CA PRO A 241 4.71 -10.27 5.94
C PRO A 241 3.32 -10.12 6.55
N VAL A 242 3.23 -10.07 7.88
CA VAL A 242 1.99 -9.86 8.62
C VAL A 242 2.06 -8.59 9.46
N GLN A 243 0.93 -7.90 9.61
CA GLN A 243 0.81 -6.67 10.39
C GLN A 243 -0.38 -6.74 11.34
N ILE A 244 -0.15 -6.41 12.61
CA ILE A 244 -1.23 -6.24 13.58
C ILE A 244 -1.75 -4.80 13.45
N SER A 245 -3.03 -4.64 13.14
CA SER A 245 -3.71 -3.36 13.13
C SER A 245 -3.78 -2.78 14.55
N HIS A 246 -3.54 -1.46 14.67
CA HIS A 246 -3.80 -0.65 15.87
C HIS A 246 -3.58 -1.38 17.21
N LEU A 247 -2.41 -2.01 17.34
CA LEU A 247 -2.04 -2.83 18.50
C LEU A 247 -2.33 -2.15 19.83
N LYS A 248 -3.25 -2.71 20.60
CA LYS A 248 -3.64 -2.20 21.92
C LYS A 248 -4.14 -3.32 22.83
N LEU A 249 -4.19 -3.03 24.11
CA LEU A 249 -4.93 -3.82 25.12
C LEU A 249 -6.18 -3.03 25.51
N ALA A 250 -7.34 -3.48 25.05
CA ALA A 250 -8.60 -2.78 25.24
C ALA A 250 -9.08 -2.80 26.72
N MET A 251 -8.71 -3.85 27.48
CA MET A 251 -9.10 -3.96 28.89
C MET A 251 -8.11 -3.29 29.84
N ALA A 252 -8.61 -2.39 30.70
CA ALA A 252 -7.78 -1.73 31.72
C ALA A 252 -7.07 -2.72 32.67
N SER A 253 -7.66 -3.89 32.94
CA SER A 253 -7.04 -4.95 33.76
C SER A 253 -5.79 -5.56 33.11
N GLN A 254 -5.59 -5.35 31.83
CA GLN A 254 -4.43 -5.83 31.05
C GLN A 254 -3.38 -4.76 30.80
N TRP A 255 -3.67 -3.51 31.12
CA TRP A 255 -2.70 -2.42 30.97
C TRP A 255 -1.44 -2.70 31.81
N GLY A 256 -0.29 -2.33 31.29
CA GLY A 256 1.00 -2.65 31.91
C GLY A 256 1.65 -3.92 31.35
N ARG A 257 0.95 -4.71 30.51
CA ARG A 257 1.53 -5.88 29.83
C ARG A 257 2.33 -5.54 28.58
N ALA A 258 2.46 -4.27 28.19
CA ALA A 258 3.22 -3.83 27.02
C ALA A 258 4.65 -4.45 26.93
N PRO A 259 5.43 -4.56 28.03
CA PRO A 259 6.74 -5.22 27.96
C PRO A 259 6.65 -6.69 27.52
N TRP A 260 5.63 -7.43 27.99
CA TRP A 260 5.41 -8.81 27.56
C TRP A 260 5.03 -8.91 26.09
N ILE A 261 4.13 -8.03 25.61
CA ILE A 261 3.74 -7.97 24.20
C ILE A 261 4.98 -7.73 23.32
N ILE A 262 5.78 -6.71 23.63
CA ILE A 262 7.00 -6.40 22.89
C ILE A 262 7.96 -7.60 22.89
N GLN A 263 8.12 -8.27 24.02
CA GLN A 263 8.95 -9.47 24.12
C GLN A 263 8.42 -10.59 23.20
N ARG A 264 7.10 -10.84 23.19
CA ARG A 264 6.48 -11.88 22.37
C ARG A 264 6.61 -11.59 20.87
N LEU A 265 6.38 -10.31 20.46
CA LEU A 265 6.56 -9.88 19.07
C LEU A 265 8.02 -10.03 18.61
N ASN A 266 8.98 -9.66 19.47
CA ASN A 266 10.40 -9.84 19.17
C ASN A 266 10.77 -11.32 19.04
N ALA A 267 10.25 -12.18 19.93
CA ALA A 267 10.46 -13.63 19.82
C ALA A 267 9.93 -14.19 18.49
N ALA A 268 8.73 -13.77 18.05
CA ALA A 268 8.19 -14.20 16.77
C ALA A 268 9.09 -13.76 15.59
N ARG A 269 9.67 -12.54 15.65
CA ARG A 269 10.64 -12.07 14.64
C ARG A 269 11.94 -12.88 14.67
N GLU A 270 12.44 -13.24 15.84
CA GLU A 270 13.61 -14.11 16.00
C GLU A 270 13.34 -15.53 15.48
N GLU A 271 12.09 -15.99 15.55
CA GLU A 271 11.60 -17.23 14.93
C GLU A 271 11.46 -17.14 13.40
N GLY A 272 11.66 -15.95 12.81
CA GLY A 272 11.64 -15.71 11.36
C GLY A 272 10.32 -15.20 10.80
N VAL A 273 9.36 -14.83 11.64
CA VAL A 273 8.09 -14.22 11.19
C VAL A 273 8.32 -12.74 10.86
N ASP A 274 8.02 -12.32 9.63
CA ASP A 274 8.05 -10.90 9.24
C ASP A 274 6.81 -10.20 9.79
N LEU A 275 6.90 -9.77 11.06
CA LEU A 275 5.80 -9.23 11.85
C LEU A 275 6.00 -7.75 12.14
N THR A 276 5.00 -6.94 11.83
CA THR A 276 4.90 -5.52 12.16
C THR A 276 3.60 -5.22 12.91
N ALA A 277 3.48 -4.02 13.47
CA ALA A 277 2.26 -3.52 14.06
C ALA A 277 2.16 -2.01 13.84
N ASP A 278 0.95 -1.49 13.72
CA ASP A 278 0.69 -0.06 13.79
C ASP A 278 -0.01 0.33 15.09
N ILE A 279 0.04 1.61 15.42
CA ILE A 279 -0.65 2.20 16.55
C ILE A 279 -1.17 3.59 16.17
N TYR A 280 -2.16 4.07 16.88
CA TYR A 280 -2.63 5.46 16.78
C TYR A 280 -2.35 6.23 18.08
N PRO A 281 -2.21 7.57 18.01
CA PRO A 281 -1.80 8.37 19.18
C PRO A 281 -2.96 8.80 20.06
N TYR A 282 -4.10 8.12 20.03
CA TYR A 282 -5.30 8.47 20.79
C TYR A 282 -5.45 7.57 22.02
N THR A 283 -6.15 8.07 23.02
CA THR A 283 -6.45 7.35 24.27
C THR A 283 -7.85 6.73 24.27
N TYR A 284 -8.54 6.80 23.18
CA TYR A 284 -9.88 6.24 22.95
C TYR A 284 -9.95 5.65 21.53
N TRP A 285 -10.90 4.77 21.32
CA TRP A 285 -11.20 4.17 20.00
C TRP A 285 -12.71 4.15 19.79
N GLN A 286 -13.09 3.92 18.56
CA GLN A 286 -14.48 3.85 18.15
C GLN A 286 -14.81 2.45 17.62
#